data_5c598dfdd7df0ef28a67bf832153e6a6
#
_entry.id   5c598dfdd7df0ef28a67bf832153e6a6
#
_cell.length_a   1.000
_cell.length_b   1.000
_cell.length_c   1.000
_cell.angle_alpha   90.00
_cell.angle_beta   90.00
_cell.angle_gamma   90.00
#
_symmetry.space_group_name_H-M   'P 1'
#
loop_
_entity.id
_entity.type
_entity.pdbx_description
1 polymer ?
#
loop_
_entity_poly.entity_id
_entity_poly.type
_entity_poly.pdbx_seq_one_letter_code
_entity_poly.pdbx_strand_id
1 'polypeptide(L)'
;MAKKKTMYVCQNCGYDTPKWLGKCPGCGQWNTLVEEIVKEERNVSRGLNLGLSQSSTPCPISEVTVEDLPRMTTGSQELDRVLGGGIIPGSMVLIVGDPGIGKSSLTLKVCANEAALGKKVLYVTGEESVRQVRMRADRLEAVHNDLLVVSETNLENIEHHVEKLKPDLLVVDSIQTIFRPDIQSAPGSVSQVRECAVEILRVAKTNGIAAFVVGHVTKDGTLAGPRVLEHIVDTVLYFEGGSNSEYRLLRAVKNRFGSTNEIGIFEMRETGLIDVPDASKLFLSERTDEAGSIIVPTVEGTRPLLVEVQALVAQTPYVPPRRTSDSVDIKRLQLLLAVLEKRVHLAIGACDVFVKVAGGIRIDEPAADLGICVAMASSFANRRLRPQTIVFGEVGLSGDVRAVSQAEGRLREAARLGFTSAVLPRKNYEQLKGEKALTGMKLYGAGDLTEALRYAMPRE
;
A
#
# COMPACT_ATOMS: atom_id res chain seq x y z
N MET A 1 -25.62 -43.93 -7.64
CA MET A 1 -25.91 -42.48 -7.71
C MET A 1 -25.26 -41.85 -6.48
N ALA A 2 -24.20 -41.05 -6.65
CA ALA A 2 -23.56 -40.36 -5.54
C ALA A 2 -24.50 -39.29 -4.97
N LYS A 3 -24.66 -39.27 -3.66
CA LYS A 3 -25.47 -38.26 -2.96
C LYS A 3 -24.80 -36.89 -3.14
N LYS A 4 -25.50 -35.97 -3.80
CA LYS A 4 -25.06 -34.57 -3.85
C LYS A 4 -25.18 -33.98 -2.45
N LYS A 5 -24.09 -33.48 -1.86
CA LYS A 5 -24.08 -32.79 -0.57
C LYS A 5 -24.01 -31.30 -0.85
N THR A 6 -24.98 -30.55 -0.41
CA THR A 6 -25.02 -29.11 -0.52
C THR A 6 -24.30 -28.49 0.67
N MET A 7 -23.42 -27.54 0.44
CA MET A 7 -22.76 -26.71 1.45
C MET A 7 -23.05 -25.24 1.15
N TYR A 8 -23.07 -24.41 2.17
CA TYR A 8 -23.23 -22.96 2.05
C TYR A 8 -21.89 -22.29 2.37
N VAL A 9 -21.34 -21.57 1.40
CA VAL A 9 -20.02 -20.92 1.52
C VAL A 9 -20.20 -19.41 1.56
N CYS A 10 -19.59 -18.78 2.55
CA CYS A 10 -19.62 -17.32 2.68
C CYS A 10 -18.74 -16.66 1.62
N GLN A 11 -19.35 -15.83 0.78
CA GLN A 11 -18.66 -15.12 -0.32
C GLN A 11 -17.71 -14.00 0.18
N ASN A 12 -17.77 -13.69 1.48
CA ASN A 12 -16.88 -12.68 2.06
C ASN A 12 -15.64 -13.27 2.78
N CYS A 13 -15.76 -14.42 3.45
CA CYS A 13 -14.65 -14.98 4.25
C CYS A 13 -14.36 -16.46 4.00
N GLY A 14 -15.10 -17.14 3.11
CA GLY A 14 -14.91 -18.54 2.79
C GLY A 14 -15.38 -19.52 3.87
N TYR A 15 -16.03 -19.07 4.95
CA TYR A 15 -16.61 -19.95 5.96
C TYR A 15 -17.68 -20.84 5.36
N ASP A 16 -17.57 -22.15 5.55
CA ASP A 16 -18.48 -23.16 5.03
C ASP A 16 -19.35 -23.76 6.14
N THR A 17 -20.60 -24.09 5.78
CA THR A 17 -21.57 -24.70 6.70
C THR A 17 -22.57 -25.56 5.92
N PRO A 18 -23.03 -26.70 6.49
CA PRO A 18 -24.02 -27.55 5.85
C PRO A 18 -25.45 -26.96 5.83
N LYS A 19 -25.66 -25.82 6.50
CA LYS A 19 -26.97 -25.16 6.56
C LYS A 19 -26.83 -23.68 6.25
N TRP A 20 -27.78 -23.12 5.54
CA TRP A 20 -27.84 -21.67 5.31
C TRP A 20 -28.09 -20.95 6.64
N LEU A 21 -27.29 -19.91 6.87
CA LEU A 21 -27.40 -19.00 8.01
C LEU A 21 -27.52 -17.58 7.48
N GLY A 22 -28.46 -16.80 8.01
CA GLY A 22 -28.64 -15.40 7.60
C GLY A 22 -27.42 -14.52 7.90
N LYS A 23 -26.64 -14.88 8.94
CA LYS A 23 -25.40 -14.20 9.34
C LYS A 23 -24.25 -15.19 9.35
N CYS A 24 -23.14 -14.85 8.70
CA CYS A 24 -21.95 -15.69 8.68
C CYS A 24 -21.26 -15.73 10.04
N PRO A 25 -21.04 -16.92 10.64
CA PRO A 25 -20.32 -17.01 11.93
C PRO A 25 -18.84 -16.60 11.84
N GLY A 26 -18.22 -16.72 10.67
CA GLY A 26 -16.81 -16.41 10.48
C GLY A 26 -16.51 -14.91 10.40
N CYS A 27 -17.30 -14.13 9.67
CA CYS A 27 -17.06 -12.70 9.47
C CYS A 27 -18.16 -11.77 9.98
N GLY A 28 -19.29 -12.33 10.48
CA GLY A 28 -20.39 -11.54 11.02
C GLY A 28 -21.26 -10.80 9.99
N GLN A 29 -20.99 -10.95 8.70
CA GLN A 29 -21.75 -10.31 7.61
C GLN A 29 -23.10 -11.04 7.35
N TRP A 30 -24.11 -10.27 6.95
CA TRP A 30 -25.44 -10.80 6.63
C TRP A 30 -25.57 -11.15 5.16
N ASN A 31 -26.35 -12.21 4.85
CA ASN A 31 -26.70 -12.66 3.49
C ASN A 31 -25.50 -12.94 2.57
N THR A 32 -24.38 -13.40 3.12
CA THR A 32 -23.15 -13.72 2.37
C THR A 32 -22.98 -15.22 2.09
N LEU A 33 -23.86 -16.08 2.59
CA LEU A 33 -23.78 -17.53 2.40
C LEU A 33 -24.52 -17.94 1.12
N VAL A 34 -23.81 -18.51 0.16
CA VAL A 34 -24.31 -18.99 -1.14
C VAL A 34 -24.23 -20.51 -1.17
N GLU A 35 -25.23 -21.16 -1.76
CA GLU A 35 -25.30 -22.60 -1.91
C GLU A 35 -24.31 -23.09 -2.96
N GLU A 36 -23.45 -24.04 -2.56
CA GLU A 36 -22.50 -24.72 -3.46
C GLU A 36 -22.67 -26.24 -3.36
N ILE A 37 -22.64 -26.93 -4.50
CA ILE A 37 -22.80 -28.38 -4.57
C ILE A 37 -21.43 -29.04 -4.52
N VAL A 38 -21.15 -29.77 -3.44
CA VAL A 38 -19.90 -30.52 -3.26
C VAL A 38 -20.13 -31.98 -3.63
N LYS A 39 -19.34 -32.51 -4.59
CA LYS A 39 -19.28 -33.96 -4.83
C LYS A 39 -18.44 -34.59 -3.70
N GLU A 40 -18.99 -35.60 -3.02
CA GLU A 40 -18.19 -36.45 -2.16
C GLU A 40 -17.17 -37.22 -3.01
N GLU A 41 -15.94 -36.73 -3.07
CA GLU A 41 -14.80 -37.60 -3.34
C GLU A 41 -14.36 -38.24 -2.03
N ARG A 42 -14.07 -39.54 -2.13
CA ARG A 42 -13.57 -40.38 -1.03
C ARG A 42 -12.44 -39.67 -0.28
N ASN A 43 -12.61 -39.58 1.04
CA ASN A 43 -11.61 -39.15 2.00
C ASN A 43 -10.18 -39.59 1.65
N VAL A 44 -9.48 -38.76 0.94
CA VAL A 44 -8.07 -38.57 1.19
C VAL A 44 -8.03 -37.24 1.95
N SER A 45 -7.71 -37.27 3.22
CA SER A 45 -7.34 -36.09 3.99
C SER A 45 -6.16 -35.46 3.26
N ARG A 46 -6.46 -34.59 2.27
CA ARG A 46 -5.50 -33.65 1.71
C ARG A 46 -5.29 -32.56 2.75
N GLY A 47 -4.56 -32.93 3.81
CA GLY A 47 -3.82 -31.94 4.58
C GLY A 47 -3.04 -31.13 3.55
N LEU A 48 -2.90 -29.83 3.78
CA LEU A 48 -2.05 -28.93 3.01
C LEU A 48 -0.61 -29.47 2.97
N ASN A 49 -0.39 -30.55 2.19
CA ASN A 49 0.93 -31.00 1.82
C ASN A 49 1.46 -30.04 0.75
N LEU A 50 1.93 -28.89 1.21
CA LEU A 50 2.57 -27.83 0.42
C LEU A 50 3.93 -28.27 -0.12
N GLY A 51 4.09 -29.49 -0.62
CA GLY A 51 5.30 -29.93 -1.34
C GLY A 51 6.62 -29.75 -0.57
N LEU A 52 6.58 -29.64 0.76
CA LEU A 52 7.74 -29.49 1.65
C LEU A 52 8.41 -30.86 1.84
N SER A 53 8.80 -31.50 0.74
CA SER A 53 9.52 -32.79 0.76
C SER A 53 11.03 -32.61 0.83
N GLN A 54 11.53 -31.86 1.80
CA GLN A 54 12.87 -32.10 2.33
C GLN A 54 12.76 -32.40 3.83
N SER A 55 12.87 -33.70 4.15
CA SER A 55 12.78 -34.36 5.45
C SER A 55 11.46 -34.20 6.24
N SER A 56 10.64 -35.25 6.23
CA SER A 56 9.56 -35.46 7.20
C SER A 56 10.08 -35.82 8.62
N THR A 57 11.39 -35.85 8.81
CA THR A 57 12.03 -36.12 10.11
C THR A 57 12.31 -34.81 10.83
N PRO A 58 11.87 -34.66 12.08
CA PRO A 58 12.22 -33.49 12.87
C PRO A 58 13.74 -33.37 13.01
N CYS A 59 14.28 -32.18 12.78
CA CYS A 59 15.69 -31.85 12.97
C CYS A 59 15.83 -30.62 13.88
N PRO A 60 16.91 -30.50 14.65
CA PRO A 60 17.20 -29.31 15.45
C PRO A 60 17.29 -28.08 14.53
N ILE A 61 16.74 -26.96 14.95
CA ILE A 61 16.78 -25.72 14.16
C ILE A 61 18.21 -25.24 13.90
N SER A 62 19.15 -25.57 14.78
CA SER A 62 20.59 -25.26 14.63
C SER A 62 21.28 -26.03 13.49
N GLU A 63 20.68 -27.12 13.03
CA GLU A 63 21.18 -27.94 11.92
C GLU A 63 20.59 -27.53 10.57
N VAL A 64 19.57 -26.63 10.61
CA VAL A 64 18.99 -26.07 9.39
C VAL A 64 19.96 -25.02 8.83
N THR A 65 20.66 -25.37 7.77
CA THR A 65 21.46 -24.38 7.04
C THR A 65 20.53 -23.39 6.35
N VAL A 66 20.59 -22.13 6.75
CA VAL A 66 19.96 -21.04 6.00
C VAL A 66 20.88 -20.75 4.84
N GLU A 67 20.65 -21.42 3.72
CA GLU A 67 21.21 -20.94 2.47
C GLU A 67 20.56 -19.57 2.21
N ASP A 68 21.38 -18.53 2.05
CA ASP A 68 20.91 -17.24 1.53
C ASP A 68 20.39 -17.48 0.13
N LEU A 69 19.08 -17.72 0.01
CA LEU A 69 18.44 -17.83 -1.30
C LEU A 69 18.61 -16.48 -2.00
N PRO A 70 19.35 -16.41 -3.11
CA PRO A 70 19.59 -15.17 -3.81
C PRO A 70 18.23 -14.60 -4.24
N ARG A 71 17.93 -13.39 -3.78
CA ARG A 71 16.72 -12.70 -4.21
C ARG A 71 16.86 -12.31 -5.68
N MET A 72 15.79 -12.48 -6.44
CA MET A 72 15.67 -11.97 -7.80
C MET A 72 15.28 -10.48 -7.71
N THR A 73 16.02 -9.61 -8.41
CA THR A 73 15.63 -8.20 -8.50
C THR A 73 14.44 -8.05 -9.44
N THR A 74 13.50 -7.18 -9.12
CA THR A 74 12.39 -6.88 -10.05
C THR A 74 12.81 -5.90 -11.16
N GLY A 75 14.01 -5.32 -11.04
CA GLY A 75 14.45 -4.19 -11.85
C GLY A 75 13.77 -2.86 -11.48
N SER A 76 12.97 -2.85 -10.43
CA SER A 76 12.38 -1.67 -9.81
C SER A 76 12.85 -1.54 -8.37
N GLN A 77 13.53 -0.45 -8.04
CA GLN A 77 14.04 -0.20 -6.68
C GLN A 77 12.91 -0.03 -5.67
N GLU A 78 11.82 0.59 -6.08
CA GLU A 78 10.65 0.82 -5.23
C GLU A 78 9.91 -0.49 -4.95
N LEU A 79 9.78 -1.39 -5.93
CA LEU A 79 9.18 -2.70 -5.73
C LEU A 79 10.09 -3.62 -4.90
N ASP A 80 11.39 -3.64 -5.20
CA ASP A 80 12.37 -4.43 -4.43
C ASP A 80 12.38 -4.02 -2.95
N ARG A 81 12.27 -2.72 -2.66
CA ARG A 81 12.14 -2.20 -1.29
C ARG A 81 10.93 -2.78 -0.58
N VAL A 82 9.75 -2.73 -1.20
CA VAL A 82 8.50 -3.25 -0.59
C VAL A 82 8.54 -4.76 -0.39
N LEU A 83 9.24 -5.48 -1.30
CA LEU A 83 9.47 -6.92 -1.17
C LEU A 83 10.51 -7.27 -0.11
N GLY A 84 11.27 -6.29 0.40
CA GLY A 84 12.35 -6.50 1.37
C GLY A 84 13.67 -6.89 0.71
N GLY A 85 13.91 -6.41 -0.53
CA GLY A 85 15.13 -6.60 -1.30
C GLY A 85 15.01 -7.50 -2.53
N GLY A 86 13.79 -7.75 -3.00
CA GLY A 86 13.51 -8.54 -4.21
C GLY A 86 12.67 -9.79 -3.98
N ILE A 87 12.42 -10.55 -5.04
CA ILE A 87 11.57 -11.74 -5.06
C ILE A 87 12.34 -12.95 -4.52
N ILE A 88 11.71 -13.77 -3.72
CA ILE A 88 12.29 -15.04 -3.26
C ILE A 88 11.79 -16.18 -4.16
N PRO A 89 12.69 -16.99 -4.73
CA PRO A 89 12.31 -18.19 -5.47
C PRO A 89 11.43 -19.12 -4.63
N GLY A 90 10.39 -19.67 -5.24
CA GLY A 90 9.40 -20.50 -4.52
C GLY A 90 8.38 -19.71 -3.69
N SER A 91 8.40 -18.39 -3.71
CA SER A 91 7.40 -17.55 -3.04
C SER A 91 6.26 -17.15 -3.96
N MET A 92 5.12 -16.80 -3.34
CA MET A 92 3.95 -16.25 -4.04
C MET A 92 3.61 -14.87 -3.52
N VAL A 93 3.62 -13.89 -4.43
CA VAL A 93 3.28 -12.48 -4.19
C VAL A 93 1.92 -12.19 -4.80
N LEU A 94 0.97 -11.76 -4.01
CA LEU A 94 -0.33 -11.27 -4.44
C LEU A 94 -0.30 -9.75 -4.57
N ILE A 95 -0.65 -9.24 -5.75
CA ILE A 95 -0.79 -7.80 -6.02
C ILE A 95 -2.27 -7.47 -6.18
N VAL A 96 -2.78 -6.59 -5.34
CA VAL A 96 -4.19 -6.18 -5.35
C VAL A 96 -4.32 -4.66 -5.46
N GLY A 97 -5.48 -4.20 -5.87
CA GLY A 97 -5.82 -2.78 -6.02
C GLY A 97 -6.93 -2.57 -7.04
N ASP A 98 -7.38 -1.33 -7.18
CA ASP A 98 -8.47 -0.96 -8.08
C ASP A 98 -8.17 -1.32 -9.55
N PRO A 99 -9.21 -1.56 -10.36
CA PRO A 99 -9.05 -1.70 -11.81
C PRO A 99 -8.38 -0.46 -12.41
N GLY A 100 -7.43 -0.66 -13.34
CA GLY A 100 -6.73 0.44 -14.01
C GLY A 100 -5.61 1.12 -13.20
N ILE A 101 -5.34 0.70 -11.95
CA ILE A 101 -4.30 1.33 -11.11
C ILE A 101 -2.87 1.06 -11.56
N GLY A 102 -2.64 0.03 -12.42
CA GLY A 102 -1.32 -0.28 -12.98
C GLY A 102 -0.76 -1.65 -12.61
N LYS A 103 -1.52 -2.54 -11.96
CA LYS A 103 -1.07 -3.88 -11.54
C LYS A 103 -0.43 -4.70 -12.68
N SER A 104 -1.19 -4.89 -13.77
CA SER A 104 -0.74 -5.64 -14.94
C SER A 104 0.43 -4.96 -15.67
N SER A 105 0.52 -3.63 -15.63
CA SER A 105 1.65 -2.89 -16.20
C SER A 105 2.93 -3.11 -15.38
N LEU A 106 2.83 -3.08 -14.05
CA LEU A 106 3.96 -3.36 -13.17
C LEU A 106 4.47 -4.79 -13.35
N THR A 107 3.56 -5.78 -13.30
CA THR A 107 3.94 -7.19 -13.43
C THR A 107 4.55 -7.50 -14.79
N LEU A 108 4.03 -6.91 -15.87
CA LEU A 108 4.59 -7.11 -17.22
C LEU A 108 5.99 -6.49 -17.35
N LYS A 109 6.24 -5.35 -16.72
CA LYS A 109 7.57 -4.72 -16.69
C LYS A 109 8.57 -5.56 -15.90
N VAL A 110 8.17 -6.11 -14.75
CA VAL A 110 8.97 -7.05 -13.97
C VAL A 110 9.32 -8.29 -14.84
N CYS A 111 8.34 -8.84 -15.55
CA CYS A 111 8.57 -9.98 -16.46
C CYS A 111 9.62 -9.68 -17.52
N ALA A 112 9.55 -8.50 -18.13
CA ALA A 112 10.54 -8.11 -19.15
C ALA A 112 11.93 -7.89 -18.55
N ASN A 113 12.03 -7.30 -17.36
CA ASN A 113 13.29 -7.10 -16.66
C ASN A 113 13.95 -8.44 -16.32
N GLU A 114 13.19 -9.40 -15.78
CA GLU A 114 13.68 -10.74 -15.48
C GLU A 114 14.10 -11.52 -16.75
N ALA A 115 13.30 -11.39 -17.81
CA ALA A 115 13.64 -12.00 -19.11
C ALA A 115 14.94 -11.40 -19.68
N ALA A 116 15.16 -10.10 -19.54
CA ALA A 116 16.40 -9.43 -19.94
C ALA A 116 17.64 -9.90 -19.14
N LEU A 117 17.43 -10.41 -17.91
CA LEU A 117 18.46 -11.06 -17.10
C LEU A 117 18.66 -12.55 -17.45
N GLY A 118 18.05 -13.04 -18.54
CA GLY A 118 18.15 -14.42 -19.00
C GLY A 118 17.26 -15.41 -18.24
N LYS A 119 16.28 -14.93 -17.48
CA LYS A 119 15.29 -15.76 -16.80
C LYS A 119 14.15 -16.10 -17.73
N LYS A 120 13.65 -17.33 -17.62
CA LYS A 120 12.49 -17.76 -18.38
C LYS A 120 11.21 -17.36 -17.62
N VAL A 121 10.37 -16.57 -18.28
CA VAL A 121 9.15 -16.01 -17.66
C VAL A 121 7.91 -16.53 -18.39
N LEU A 122 6.93 -16.99 -17.62
CA LEU A 122 5.60 -17.35 -18.12
C LEU A 122 4.55 -16.37 -17.59
N TYR A 123 3.93 -15.62 -18.51
CA TYR A 123 2.81 -14.72 -18.22
C TYR A 123 1.49 -15.37 -18.68
N VAL A 124 0.65 -15.71 -17.74
CA VAL A 124 -0.69 -16.27 -17.98
C VAL A 124 -1.71 -15.15 -17.85
N THR A 125 -2.44 -14.88 -18.93
CA THR A 125 -3.55 -13.93 -18.93
C THR A 125 -4.87 -14.68 -18.98
N GLY A 126 -5.78 -14.37 -18.07
CA GLY A 126 -7.14 -14.91 -18.07
C GLY A 126 -8.21 -13.92 -18.54
N GLU A 127 -7.85 -12.64 -18.69
CA GLU A 127 -8.81 -11.58 -19.08
C GLU A 127 -8.54 -11.02 -20.46
N GLU A 128 -7.27 -10.94 -20.85
CA GLU A 128 -6.84 -10.34 -22.11
C GLU A 128 -6.36 -11.39 -23.11
N SER A 129 -6.53 -11.11 -24.39
CA SER A 129 -5.91 -11.89 -25.44
C SER A 129 -4.39 -11.64 -25.48
N VAL A 130 -3.62 -12.61 -25.96
CA VAL A 130 -2.17 -12.49 -26.18
C VAL A 130 -1.82 -11.24 -27.01
N ARG A 131 -2.68 -10.87 -27.96
CA ARG A 131 -2.48 -9.65 -28.77
C ARG A 131 -2.62 -8.37 -27.95
N GLN A 132 -3.56 -8.29 -27.02
CA GLN A 132 -3.71 -7.13 -26.13
C GLN A 132 -2.53 -7.01 -25.17
N VAL A 133 -2.08 -8.13 -24.59
CA VAL A 133 -0.86 -8.16 -23.76
C VAL A 133 0.35 -7.70 -24.58
N ARG A 134 0.48 -8.13 -25.84
CA ARG A 134 1.56 -7.70 -26.74
C ARG A 134 1.51 -6.18 -26.99
N MET A 135 0.36 -5.61 -27.30
CA MET A 135 0.21 -4.15 -27.50
C MET A 135 0.59 -3.37 -26.25
N ARG A 136 0.27 -3.91 -25.05
CA ARG A 136 0.69 -3.32 -23.78
C ARG A 136 2.20 -3.42 -23.61
N ALA A 137 2.80 -4.58 -23.89
CA ALA A 137 4.24 -4.79 -23.81
C ALA A 137 5.01 -3.84 -24.74
N ASP A 138 4.53 -3.61 -25.98
CA ASP A 138 5.13 -2.65 -26.89
C ASP A 138 5.14 -1.24 -26.32
N ARG A 139 4.02 -0.79 -25.71
CA ARG A 139 3.91 0.54 -25.08
C ARG A 139 4.83 0.69 -23.85
N LEU A 140 5.03 -0.40 -23.10
CA LEU A 140 5.85 -0.43 -21.89
C LEU A 140 7.33 -0.70 -22.17
N GLU A 141 7.71 -0.88 -23.45
CA GLU A 141 9.05 -1.34 -23.83
C GLU A 141 9.45 -2.66 -23.15
N ALA A 142 8.47 -3.55 -22.95
CA ALA A 142 8.55 -4.77 -22.17
C ALA A 142 8.52 -6.02 -23.07
N VAL A 143 9.16 -5.97 -24.24
CA VAL A 143 9.18 -7.07 -25.20
C VAL A 143 10.49 -7.83 -25.10
N HIS A 144 10.43 -9.14 -24.81
CA HIS A 144 11.59 -10.01 -24.73
C HIS A 144 11.25 -11.43 -25.21
N ASN A 145 12.23 -12.16 -25.79
CA ASN A 145 12.01 -13.50 -26.33
C ASN A 145 11.77 -14.55 -25.21
N ASP A 146 12.37 -14.37 -24.04
CA ASP A 146 12.20 -15.27 -22.88
C ASP A 146 10.96 -14.93 -22.03
N LEU A 147 10.18 -13.90 -22.43
CA LEU A 147 8.86 -13.61 -21.89
C LEU A 147 7.80 -14.33 -22.73
N LEU A 148 7.34 -15.46 -22.24
CA LEU A 148 6.32 -16.29 -22.86
C LEU A 148 4.94 -15.91 -22.35
N VAL A 149 3.97 -15.72 -23.25
CA VAL A 149 2.60 -15.31 -22.92
C VAL A 149 1.62 -16.37 -23.39
N VAL A 150 0.69 -16.73 -22.53
CA VAL A 150 -0.44 -17.62 -22.86
C VAL A 150 -1.76 -17.06 -22.33
N SER A 151 -2.82 -17.16 -23.14
CA SER A 151 -4.18 -16.88 -22.70
C SER A 151 -4.83 -18.21 -22.28
N GLU A 152 -4.94 -18.43 -20.97
CA GLU A 152 -5.44 -19.67 -20.39
C GLU A 152 -6.15 -19.40 -19.04
N THR A 153 -7.24 -20.10 -18.79
CA THR A 153 -8.02 -19.99 -17.55
C THR A 153 -8.16 -21.31 -16.80
N ASN A 154 -7.89 -22.46 -17.47
CA ASN A 154 -7.87 -23.76 -16.82
C ASN A 154 -6.55 -24.01 -16.12
N LEU A 155 -6.59 -24.20 -14.80
CA LEU A 155 -5.39 -24.40 -13.98
C LEU A 155 -4.56 -25.63 -14.38
N GLU A 156 -5.21 -26.74 -14.76
CA GLU A 156 -4.52 -27.97 -15.20
C GLU A 156 -3.63 -27.71 -16.43
N ASN A 157 -4.12 -26.90 -17.38
CA ASN A 157 -3.35 -26.52 -18.56
C ASN A 157 -2.18 -25.59 -18.18
N ILE A 158 -2.39 -24.68 -17.21
CA ILE A 158 -1.33 -23.81 -16.69
C ILE A 158 -0.23 -24.66 -16.05
N GLU A 159 -0.58 -25.64 -15.22
CA GLU A 159 0.37 -26.59 -14.62
C GLU A 159 1.18 -27.35 -15.69
N HIS A 160 0.51 -27.84 -16.73
CA HIS A 160 1.18 -28.51 -17.85
C HIS A 160 2.20 -27.57 -18.55
N HIS A 161 1.84 -26.29 -18.75
CA HIS A 161 2.79 -25.31 -19.30
C HIS A 161 3.98 -25.07 -18.37
N VAL A 162 3.76 -24.99 -17.06
CA VAL A 162 4.83 -24.82 -16.06
C VAL A 162 5.78 -26.02 -16.05
N GLU A 163 5.25 -27.25 -16.06
CA GLU A 163 6.06 -28.49 -16.11
C GLU A 163 6.93 -28.56 -17.35
N LYS A 164 6.36 -28.17 -18.50
CA LYS A 164 7.06 -28.21 -19.78
C LYS A 164 8.12 -27.13 -19.93
N LEU A 165 7.80 -25.89 -19.50
CA LEU A 165 8.65 -24.71 -19.70
C LEU A 165 9.66 -24.52 -18.59
N LYS A 166 9.33 -24.95 -17.35
CA LYS A 166 10.11 -24.74 -16.13
C LYS A 166 10.55 -23.28 -15.99
N PRO A 167 9.60 -22.33 -15.90
CA PRO A 167 9.92 -20.92 -15.80
C PRO A 167 10.56 -20.59 -14.44
N ASP A 168 11.40 -19.55 -14.39
CA ASP A 168 11.92 -18.99 -13.14
C ASP A 168 10.85 -18.09 -12.47
N LEU A 169 10.01 -17.44 -13.28
CA LEU A 169 8.93 -16.55 -12.85
C LEU A 169 7.61 -16.91 -13.54
N LEU A 170 6.56 -17.08 -12.76
CA LEU A 170 5.18 -17.26 -13.20
C LEU A 170 4.35 -16.04 -12.83
N VAL A 171 3.62 -15.46 -13.77
CA VAL A 171 2.61 -14.41 -13.50
C VAL A 171 1.24 -14.91 -13.91
N VAL A 172 0.25 -14.73 -13.03
CA VAL A 172 -1.16 -15.07 -13.29
C VAL A 172 -2.01 -13.77 -13.15
N ASP A 173 -2.58 -13.31 -14.28
CA ASP A 173 -3.35 -12.05 -14.37
C ASP A 173 -4.71 -12.31 -15.04
N SER A 174 -5.83 -12.44 -14.29
CA SER A 174 -5.97 -12.37 -12.82
C SER A 174 -6.41 -13.70 -12.23
N ILE A 175 -6.23 -13.87 -10.93
CA ILE A 175 -6.65 -15.10 -10.22
C ILE A 175 -8.17 -15.35 -10.29
N GLN A 176 -8.97 -14.31 -10.47
CA GLN A 176 -10.41 -14.40 -10.51
C GLN A 176 -10.94 -15.15 -11.74
N THR A 177 -10.15 -15.19 -12.81
CA THR A 177 -10.53 -15.87 -14.06
C THR A 177 -10.08 -17.32 -14.10
N ILE A 178 -9.13 -17.71 -13.24
CA ILE A 178 -8.60 -19.07 -13.20
C ILE A 178 -9.61 -20.00 -12.50
N PHE A 179 -9.76 -21.18 -13.04
CA PHE A 179 -10.64 -22.19 -12.49
C PHE A 179 -10.08 -23.61 -12.58
N ARG A 180 -10.57 -24.46 -11.72
CA ARG A 180 -10.35 -25.91 -11.72
C ARG A 180 -11.63 -26.61 -12.19
N PRO A 181 -11.58 -27.51 -13.20
CA PRO A 181 -12.76 -28.19 -13.71
C PRO A 181 -13.42 -29.14 -12.71
N ASP A 182 -12.67 -29.67 -11.76
CA ASP A 182 -13.15 -30.57 -10.71
C ASP A 182 -13.99 -29.87 -9.64
N ILE A 183 -13.94 -28.54 -9.55
CA ILE A 183 -14.72 -27.72 -8.61
C ILE A 183 -15.97 -27.19 -9.32
N GLN A 184 -17.14 -27.46 -8.76
CA GLN A 184 -18.44 -27.13 -9.40
C GLN A 184 -18.86 -25.66 -9.27
N SER A 185 -18.18 -24.87 -8.44
CA SER A 185 -18.47 -23.44 -8.30
C SER A 185 -17.99 -22.65 -9.52
N ALA A 186 -18.65 -21.52 -9.80
CA ALA A 186 -18.31 -20.67 -10.93
C ALA A 186 -16.90 -20.08 -10.81
N PRO A 187 -16.19 -19.81 -11.92
CA PRO A 187 -14.96 -19.03 -11.92
C PRO A 187 -15.13 -17.72 -11.16
N GLY A 188 -14.14 -17.28 -10.41
CA GLY A 188 -14.19 -16.08 -9.58
C GLY A 188 -14.93 -16.24 -8.24
N SER A 189 -15.57 -17.40 -7.98
CA SER A 189 -16.10 -17.70 -6.65
C SER A 189 -14.97 -17.88 -5.64
N VAL A 190 -15.29 -17.68 -4.36
CA VAL A 190 -14.34 -17.80 -3.26
C VAL A 190 -13.66 -19.17 -3.23
N SER A 191 -14.41 -20.24 -3.46
CA SER A 191 -13.89 -21.61 -3.49
C SER A 191 -12.90 -21.81 -4.63
N GLN A 192 -13.23 -21.37 -5.85
CA GLN A 192 -12.34 -21.46 -7.01
C GLN A 192 -11.05 -20.68 -6.80
N VAL A 193 -11.17 -19.41 -6.40
CA VAL A 193 -10.02 -18.52 -6.19
C VAL A 193 -9.09 -19.07 -5.10
N ARG A 194 -9.67 -19.60 -4.01
CA ARG A 194 -8.90 -20.23 -2.93
C ARG A 194 -8.12 -21.45 -3.40
N GLU A 195 -8.80 -22.40 -4.02
CA GLU A 195 -8.18 -23.67 -4.42
C GLU A 195 -7.16 -23.45 -5.54
N CYS A 196 -7.43 -22.55 -6.49
CA CYS A 196 -6.46 -22.16 -7.51
C CYS A 196 -5.20 -21.52 -6.90
N ALA A 197 -5.37 -20.63 -5.92
CA ALA A 197 -4.23 -19.99 -5.26
C ALA A 197 -3.39 -21.00 -4.45
N VAL A 198 -4.02 -21.95 -3.76
CA VAL A 198 -3.31 -23.01 -3.01
C VAL A 198 -2.48 -23.87 -3.98
N GLU A 199 -3.03 -24.21 -5.13
CA GLU A 199 -2.35 -25.04 -6.13
C GLU A 199 -1.20 -24.29 -6.81
N ILE A 200 -1.40 -23.01 -7.19
CA ILE A 200 -0.32 -22.17 -7.72
C ILE A 200 0.83 -22.06 -6.70
N LEU A 201 0.51 -21.87 -5.40
CA LEU A 201 1.53 -21.84 -4.35
C LEU A 201 2.26 -23.17 -4.22
N ARG A 202 1.54 -24.31 -4.32
CA ARG A 202 2.14 -25.64 -4.29
C ARG A 202 3.13 -25.82 -5.45
N VAL A 203 2.71 -25.45 -6.67
CA VAL A 203 3.56 -25.52 -7.89
C VAL A 203 4.77 -24.62 -7.73
N ALA A 204 4.59 -23.40 -7.26
CA ALA A 204 5.68 -22.44 -7.02
C ALA A 204 6.72 -23.01 -6.04
N LYS A 205 6.28 -23.49 -4.87
CA LYS A 205 7.18 -24.05 -3.84
C LYS A 205 7.88 -25.33 -4.27
N THR A 206 7.16 -26.24 -4.92
CA THR A 206 7.72 -27.53 -5.34
C THR A 206 8.81 -27.36 -6.40
N ASN A 207 8.66 -26.39 -7.30
CA ASN A 207 9.58 -26.18 -8.42
C ASN A 207 10.57 -25.02 -8.19
N GLY A 208 10.51 -24.32 -7.05
CA GLY A 208 11.36 -23.17 -6.77
C GLY A 208 11.04 -21.95 -7.66
N ILE A 209 9.82 -21.89 -8.23
CA ILE A 209 9.38 -20.83 -9.13
C ILE A 209 8.85 -19.65 -8.32
N ALA A 210 9.30 -18.43 -8.62
CA ALA A 210 8.67 -17.23 -8.08
C ALA A 210 7.30 -17.00 -8.75
N ALA A 211 6.25 -16.67 -8.00
CA ALA A 211 4.93 -16.45 -8.56
C ALA A 211 4.37 -15.08 -8.19
N PHE A 212 3.94 -14.31 -9.19
CA PHE A 212 3.08 -13.15 -9.02
C PHE A 212 1.65 -13.51 -9.40
N VAL A 213 0.72 -13.13 -8.53
CA VAL A 213 -0.71 -13.30 -8.76
C VAL A 213 -1.39 -11.93 -8.65
N VAL A 214 -2.09 -11.54 -9.71
CA VAL A 214 -2.84 -10.29 -9.75
C VAL A 214 -4.27 -10.54 -9.28
N GLY A 215 -4.76 -9.67 -8.40
CA GLY A 215 -6.13 -9.70 -7.90
C GLY A 215 -6.82 -8.33 -8.01
N HIS A 216 -8.15 -8.34 -8.10
CA HIS A 216 -8.98 -7.14 -8.07
C HIS A 216 -9.70 -7.01 -6.73
N VAL A 217 -9.91 -5.77 -6.29
CA VAL A 217 -10.76 -5.44 -5.13
C VAL A 217 -12.18 -5.17 -5.57
N THR A 218 -13.15 -5.41 -4.69
CA THR A 218 -14.54 -5.00 -4.92
C THR A 218 -14.72 -3.49 -4.73
N LYS A 219 -15.86 -2.93 -5.19
CA LYS A 219 -16.18 -1.51 -5.03
C LYS A 219 -16.17 -1.01 -3.58
N ASP A 220 -16.30 -1.92 -2.62
CA ASP A 220 -16.24 -1.62 -1.17
C ASP A 220 -14.80 -1.68 -0.61
N GLY A 221 -13.77 -1.75 -1.45
CA GLY A 221 -12.37 -1.83 -1.04
C GLY A 221 -11.96 -3.19 -0.45
N THR A 222 -12.83 -4.18 -0.45
CA THR A 222 -12.54 -5.55 -0.03
C THR A 222 -12.09 -6.39 -1.22
N LEU A 223 -11.19 -7.35 -0.97
CA LEU A 223 -10.76 -8.30 -2.01
C LEU A 223 -11.97 -9.09 -2.53
N ALA A 224 -12.15 -9.11 -3.85
CA ALA A 224 -13.10 -10.04 -4.47
C ALA A 224 -12.52 -11.45 -4.40
N GLY A 225 -13.02 -12.24 -3.48
CA GLY A 225 -12.42 -13.52 -3.13
C GLY A 225 -11.22 -13.31 -2.19
N PRO A 226 -11.32 -13.58 -1.09
CA PRO A 226 -11.39 -12.88 0.18
C PRO A 226 -10.04 -12.71 0.89
N ARG A 227 -10.06 -12.15 2.07
CA ARG A 227 -9.05 -12.27 3.14
C ARG A 227 -8.43 -13.68 3.28
N VAL A 228 -9.06 -14.71 2.72
CA VAL A 228 -8.53 -16.08 2.61
C VAL A 228 -7.22 -16.13 1.79
N LEU A 229 -7.06 -15.35 0.73
CA LEU A 229 -5.81 -15.32 -0.05
C LEU A 229 -4.66 -14.72 0.75
N GLU A 230 -4.93 -13.73 1.60
CA GLU A 230 -3.91 -13.14 2.47
C GLU A 230 -3.27 -14.17 3.41
N HIS A 231 -4.02 -15.18 3.82
CA HIS A 231 -3.47 -16.25 4.68
C HIS A 231 -2.67 -17.29 3.91
N ILE A 232 -2.97 -17.48 2.61
CA ILE A 232 -2.34 -18.48 1.76
C ILE A 232 -1.00 -17.98 1.23
N VAL A 233 -0.96 -16.78 0.67
CA VAL A 233 0.22 -16.22 0.00
C VAL A 233 1.30 -15.79 0.99
N ASP A 234 2.55 -15.69 0.52
CA ASP A 234 3.68 -15.28 1.36
C ASP A 234 3.76 -13.75 1.50
N THR A 235 3.44 -13.01 0.44
CA THR A 235 3.44 -11.53 0.42
C THR A 235 2.15 -11.00 -0.22
N VAL A 236 1.59 -9.94 0.36
CA VAL A 236 0.44 -9.20 -0.19
C VAL A 236 0.84 -7.75 -0.37
N LEU A 237 0.78 -7.28 -1.60
CA LEU A 237 1.05 -5.91 -2.00
C LEU A 237 -0.26 -5.23 -2.39
N TYR A 238 -0.53 -4.08 -1.82
CA TYR A 238 -1.73 -3.29 -2.09
C TYR A 238 -1.37 -2.02 -2.85
N PHE A 239 -1.98 -1.84 -4.03
CA PHE A 239 -1.88 -0.60 -4.78
C PHE A 239 -2.93 0.40 -4.28
N GLU A 240 -2.47 1.57 -3.89
CA GLU A 240 -3.30 2.71 -3.48
C GLU A 240 -3.06 3.89 -4.43
N GLY A 241 -4.09 4.67 -4.69
CA GLY A 241 -4.00 5.90 -5.50
C GLY A 241 -5.35 6.28 -6.08
N GLY A 242 -5.68 7.57 -6.05
CA GLY A 242 -6.90 8.09 -6.65
C GLY A 242 -6.83 8.03 -8.19
N SER A 243 -7.99 7.92 -8.85
CA SER A 243 -8.10 7.96 -10.32
C SER A 243 -7.51 9.23 -10.95
N ASN A 244 -7.42 10.31 -10.18
CA ASN A 244 -6.90 11.62 -10.61
C ASN A 244 -5.48 11.93 -10.08
N SER A 245 -4.85 11.01 -9.34
CA SER A 245 -3.47 11.20 -8.88
C SER A 245 -2.49 10.66 -9.91
N GLU A 246 -1.42 11.38 -10.19
CA GLU A 246 -0.31 10.92 -11.03
C GLU A 246 0.53 9.85 -10.30
N TYR A 247 0.46 9.83 -8.96
CA TYR A 247 1.26 8.94 -8.14
C TYR A 247 0.46 7.72 -7.67
N ARG A 248 1.17 6.61 -7.52
CA ARG A 248 0.67 5.35 -7.00
C ARG A 248 1.55 4.90 -5.85
N LEU A 249 0.91 4.51 -4.75
CA LEU A 249 1.59 3.93 -3.61
C LEU A 249 1.41 2.41 -3.65
N LEU A 250 2.48 1.68 -3.40
CA LEU A 250 2.46 0.23 -3.25
C LEU A 250 2.86 -0.10 -1.82
N ARG A 251 1.96 -0.72 -1.07
CA ARG A 251 2.15 -1.03 0.35
C ARG A 251 2.18 -2.53 0.58
N ALA A 252 3.11 -3.02 1.38
CA ALA A 252 3.08 -4.39 1.87
C ALA A 252 2.08 -4.49 3.03
N VAL A 253 0.98 -5.23 2.84
CA VAL A 253 0.01 -5.55 3.90
C VAL A 253 0.43 -6.81 4.65
N LYS A 254 1.11 -7.73 3.96
CA LYS A 254 1.72 -8.93 4.50
C LYS A 254 3.04 -9.18 3.79
N ASN A 255 4.08 -9.49 4.56
CA ASN A 255 5.36 -9.92 3.99
C ASN A 255 6.05 -10.88 4.97
N ARG A 256 6.22 -12.16 4.59
CA ARG A 256 6.93 -13.16 5.40
C ARG A 256 8.45 -13.01 5.35
N PHE A 257 8.95 -12.25 4.38
CA PHE A 257 10.38 -12.15 4.06
C PHE A 257 10.95 -10.77 4.29
N GLY A 258 10.14 -9.83 4.75
CA GLY A 258 10.54 -8.46 5.01
C GLY A 258 9.54 -7.70 5.87
N SER A 259 9.79 -6.42 6.04
CA SER A 259 8.91 -5.51 6.78
C SER A 259 7.60 -5.26 6.02
N THR A 260 6.49 -5.18 6.73
CA THR A 260 5.21 -4.70 6.20
C THR A 260 5.08 -3.17 6.25
N ASN A 261 6.09 -2.47 6.81
CA ASN A 261 6.09 -1.03 6.93
C ASN A 261 6.73 -0.31 5.73
N GLU A 262 7.18 -1.06 4.71
CA GLU A 262 7.78 -0.46 3.52
C GLU A 262 6.72 -0.05 2.50
N ILE A 263 6.97 1.08 1.84
CA ILE A 263 6.17 1.55 0.71
C ILE A 263 7.04 1.80 -0.52
N GLY A 264 6.45 1.54 -1.69
CA GLY A 264 6.97 1.93 -3.00
C GLY A 264 6.15 3.08 -3.58
N ILE A 265 6.81 4.03 -4.20
CA ILE A 265 6.16 5.19 -4.82
C ILE A 265 6.46 5.18 -6.31
N PHE A 266 5.40 5.24 -7.09
CA PHE A 266 5.46 5.20 -8.55
C PHE A 266 4.73 6.40 -9.14
N GLU A 267 5.23 6.90 -10.26
CA GLU A 267 4.55 7.86 -11.11
C GLU A 267 3.94 7.13 -12.31
N MET A 268 2.68 7.43 -12.62
CA MET A 268 2.01 6.88 -13.79
C MET A 268 2.29 7.74 -15.00
N ARG A 269 3.00 7.20 -15.99
CA ARG A 269 3.27 7.84 -17.28
C ARG A 269 2.70 7.04 -18.45
N GLU A 270 2.76 7.57 -19.64
CA GLU A 270 2.34 6.85 -20.87
C GLU A 270 3.14 5.53 -21.07
N THR A 271 4.41 5.53 -20.69
CA THR A 271 5.30 4.37 -20.71
C THR A 271 5.13 3.42 -19.51
N GLY A 272 4.10 3.63 -18.68
CA GLY A 272 3.78 2.82 -17.51
C GLY A 272 4.21 3.43 -16.18
N LEU A 273 4.40 2.57 -15.18
CA LEU A 273 4.83 2.97 -13.85
C LEU A 273 6.35 3.17 -13.81
N ILE A 274 6.75 4.32 -13.29
CA ILE A 274 8.15 4.71 -13.10
C ILE A 274 8.43 4.88 -11.62
N ASP A 275 9.54 4.34 -11.14
CA ASP A 275 9.98 4.49 -9.76
C ASP A 275 10.20 5.95 -9.40
N VAL A 276 9.77 6.34 -8.19
CA VAL A 276 10.02 7.67 -7.61
C VAL A 276 10.95 7.53 -6.40
N PRO A 277 12.26 7.46 -6.60
CA PRO A 277 13.21 7.25 -5.50
C PRO A 277 13.28 8.44 -4.54
N ASP A 278 13.00 9.66 -5.00
CA ASP A 278 13.00 10.90 -4.20
C ASP A 278 11.62 11.59 -4.24
N ALA A 279 10.65 10.95 -3.61
CA ALA A 279 9.29 11.47 -3.56
C ALA A 279 9.18 12.83 -2.86
N SER A 280 9.95 13.04 -1.79
CA SER A 280 9.95 14.34 -1.09
C SER A 280 10.36 15.49 -2.01
N LYS A 281 11.40 15.30 -2.83
CA LYS A 281 11.84 16.31 -3.80
C LYS A 281 10.76 16.59 -4.84
N LEU A 282 10.06 15.56 -5.28
CA LEU A 282 8.99 15.67 -6.24
C LEU A 282 7.81 16.48 -5.68
N PHE A 283 7.32 16.15 -4.46
CA PHE A 283 6.20 16.84 -3.82
C PHE A 283 6.51 18.29 -3.43
N LEU A 284 7.79 18.66 -3.36
CA LEU A 284 8.24 20.03 -3.07
C LEU A 284 8.63 20.83 -4.30
N SER A 285 8.57 20.23 -5.50
CA SER A 285 9.03 20.90 -6.75
C SER A 285 8.27 22.19 -7.07
N GLU A 286 6.98 22.26 -6.71
CA GLU A 286 6.08 23.38 -6.96
C GLU A 286 5.64 24.09 -5.66
N ARG A 287 6.40 23.92 -4.56
CA ARG A 287 6.05 24.54 -3.27
C ARG A 287 5.95 26.05 -3.38
N THR A 288 5.05 26.63 -2.61
CA THR A 288 4.88 28.07 -2.47
C THR A 288 5.28 28.55 -1.08
N ASP A 289 5.88 29.75 -1.00
CA ASP A 289 6.20 30.40 0.30
C ASP A 289 5.11 31.41 0.71
N GLU A 290 3.85 31.17 0.30
CA GLU A 290 2.73 32.04 0.60
C GLU A 290 2.05 31.72 1.95
N ALA A 291 1.25 32.67 2.45
CA ALA A 291 0.47 32.47 3.66
C ALA A 291 -0.47 31.27 3.49
N GLY A 292 -0.49 30.39 4.49
CA GLY A 292 -1.29 29.16 4.46
C GLY A 292 -0.57 27.94 3.93
N SER A 293 0.67 28.04 3.44
CA SER A 293 1.49 26.90 3.01
C SER A 293 2.56 26.56 4.03
N ILE A 294 2.72 25.27 4.35
CA ILE A 294 3.76 24.75 5.25
C ILE A 294 4.24 23.37 4.82
N ILE A 295 5.51 23.09 5.04
CA ILE A 295 6.06 21.76 4.82
C ILE A 295 6.00 20.93 6.10
N VAL A 296 5.38 19.75 5.95
CA VAL A 296 5.18 18.78 7.02
C VAL A 296 5.93 17.51 6.68
N PRO A 297 6.83 17.04 7.55
CA PRO A 297 7.43 15.73 7.41
C PRO A 297 6.46 14.67 7.96
N THR A 298 5.81 13.92 7.08
CA THR A 298 5.03 12.74 7.42
C THR A 298 5.89 11.48 7.32
N VAL A 299 5.44 10.38 7.90
CA VAL A 299 6.08 9.07 7.74
C VAL A 299 5.08 8.09 7.19
N GLU A 300 5.42 7.55 6.05
CA GLU A 300 4.69 6.45 5.43
C GLU A 300 5.51 5.16 5.57
N GLY A 301 5.02 4.25 6.42
CA GLY A 301 5.77 3.05 6.80
C GLY A 301 7.05 3.38 7.58
N THR A 302 8.22 3.16 6.98
CA THR A 302 9.53 3.55 7.55
C THR A 302 10.10 4.80 6.87
N ARG A 303 9.49 5.28 5.79
CA ARG A 303 10.00 6.34 4.94
C ARG A 303 9.48 7.70 5.36
N PRO A 304 10.34 8.62 5.80
CA PRO A 304 9.94 10.01 5.96
C PRO A 304 9.72 10.66 4.59
N LEU A 305 8.62 11.39 4.46
CA LEU A 305 8.24 12.14 3.26
C LEU A 305 7.94 13.58 3.65
N LEU A 306 8.46 14.53 2.89
CA LEU A 306 8.08 15.93 3.05
C LEU A 306 6.97 16.27 2.08
N VAL A 307 5.88 16.80 2.60
CA VAL A 307 4.69 17.19 1.84
C VAL A 307 4.31 18.63 2.17
N GLU A 308 3.78 19.33 1.18
CA GLU A 308 3.22 20.67 1.38
C GLU A 308 1.75 20.55 1.80
N VAL A 309 1.43 21.12 2.95
CA VAL A 309 0.07 21.30 3.42
C VAL A 309 -0.34 22.74 3.14
N GLN A 310 -1.42 22.94 2.39
CA GLN A 310 -1.98 24.21 2.03
C GLN A 310 -3.35 24.38 2.72
N ALA A 311 -3.56 25.50 3.39
CA ALA A 311 -4.81 25.87 4.00
C ALA A 311 -5.30 27.22 3.45
N LEU A 312 -6.58 27.32 3.14
CA LEU A 312 -7.25 28.55 2.80
C LEU A 312 -8.37 28.80 3.82
N VAL A 313 -8.29 29.92 4.51
CA VAL A 313 -9.29 30.38 5.48
C VAL A 313 -9.86 31.71 5.01
N ALA A 314 -11.15 31.76 4.76
CA ALA A 314 -11.84 32.92 4.24
C ALA A 314 -13.11 33.21 5.04
N GLN A 315 -13.41 34.50 5.28
CA GLN A 315 -14.71 34.89 5.89
C GLN A 315 -15.84 34.46 4.94
N THR A 316 -16.91 33.92 5.52
CA THR A 316 -18.07 33.47 4.75
C THR A 316 -19.36 34.09 5.29
N PRO A 317 -20.29 34.48 4.39
CA PRO A 317 -21.65 34.87 4.79
C PRO A 317 -22.57 33.64 4.99
N TYR A 318 -22.12 32.43 4.67
CA TYR A 318 -22.92 31.21 4.72
C TYR A 318 -22.96 30.58 6.12
N VAL A 319 -24.11 30.02 6.48
CA VAL A 319 -24.32 29.26 7.71
C VAL A 319 -24.91 27.92 7.37
N PRO A 320 -24.25 26.78 7.72
CA PRO A 320 -22.93 26.69 8.41
C PRO A 320 -21.75 26.98 7.48
N PRO A 321 -20.59 27.41 8.03
CA PRO A 321 -19.36 27.56 7.28
C PRO A 321 -18.89 26.25 6.66
N ARG A 322 -18.26 26.32 5.49
CA ARG A 322 -17.78 25.15 4.76
C ARG A 322 -16.47 24.61 5.36
N ARG A 323 -16.38 23.30 5.46
CA ARG A 323 -15.18 22.58 5.89
C ARG A 323 -14.88 21.51 4.85
N THR A 324 -13.80 21.67 4.10
CA THR A 324 -13.47 20.77 3.00
C THR A 324 -12.01 20.35 3.08
N SER A 325 -11.76 19.07 2.93
CA SER A 325 -10.43 18.52 2.75
C SER A 325 -10.51 17.22 1.96
N ASP A 326 -9.63 17.06 0.99
CA ASP A 326 -9.50 15.83 0.19
C ASP A 326 -8.39 14.90 0.74
N SER A 327 -7.51 15.45 1.54
CA SER A 327 -6.25 14.79 1.96
C SER A 327 -6.15 14.54 3.45
N VAL A 328 -7.05 15.14 4.25
CA VAL A 328 -7.10 15.00 5.71
C VAL A 328 -8.52 14.64 6.12
N ASP A 329 -8.67 13.74 7.09
CA ASP A 329 -10.00 13.38 7.61
C ASP A 329 -10.75 14.61 8.12
N ILE A 330 -12.00 14.77 7.66
CA ILE A 330 -12.81 15.97 7.99
C ILE A 330 -13.13 16.09 9.48
N LYS A 331 -13.28 14.96 10.19
CA LYS A 331 -13.55 14.99 11.64
C LYS A 331 -12.30 15.46 12.39
N ARG A 332 -11.12 15.04 11.95
CA ARG A 332 -9.84 15.50 12.50
C ARG A 332 -9.65 16.99 12.25
N LEU A 333 -9.92 17.48 11.04
CA LEU A 333 -9.88 18.90 10.73
C LEU A 333 -10.81 19.71 11.65
N GLN A 334 -12.03 19.25 11.91
CA GLN A 334 -12.99 19.87 12.82
C GLN A 334 -12.48 19.94 14.27
N LEU A 335 -11.79 18.88 14.75
CA LEU A 335 -11.16 18.88 16.08
C LEU A 335 -10.05 19.93 16.18
N LEU A 336 -9.17 20.01 15.17
CA LEU A 336 -8.07 20.97 15.14
C LEU A 336 -8.58 22.43 15.08
N LEU A 337 -9.65 22.67 14.32
CA LEU A 337 -10.33 23.99 14.30
C LEU A 337 -10.87 24.39 15.68
N ALA A 338 -11.53 23.46 16.38
CA ALA A 338 -12.03 23.72 17.73
C ALA A 338 -10.91 24.03 18.73
N VAL A 339 -9.74 23.36 18.59
CA VAL A 339 -8.55 23.65 19.42
C VAL A 339 -8.00 25.02 19.10
N LEU A 340 -7.84 25.42 17.84
CA LEU A 340 -7.39 26.75 17.43
C LEU A 340 -8.31 27.86 17.98
N GLU A 341 -9.61 27.66 17.86
CA GLU A 341 -10.58 28.64 18.38
C GLU A 341 -10.54 28.75 19.90
N LYS A 342 -10.57 27.61 20.61
CA LYS A 342 -10.70 27.59 22.06
C LYS A 342 -9.40 27.87 22.82
N ARG A 343 -8.24 27.44 22.29
CA ARG A 343 -6.94 27.50 22.99
C ARG A 343 -6.03 28.63 22.49
N VAL A 344 -6.13 28.97 21.23
CA VAL A 344 -5.33 30.05 20.62
C VAL A 344 -6.16 31.34 20.45
N HIS A 345 -7.47 31.26 20.66
CA HIS A 345 -8.43 32.38 20.51
C HIS A 345 -8.48 32.97 19.09
N LEU A 346 -8.29 32.12 18.07
CA LEU A 346 -8.49 32.49 16.67
C LEU A 346 -9.97 32.39 16.31
N ALA A 347 -10.59 33.47 15.84
CA ALA A 347 -12.02 33.50 15.47
C ALA A 347 -12.29 32.78 14.13
N ILE A 348 -11.78 31.57 13.99
CA ILE A 348 -11.82 30.77 12.76
C ILE A 348 -13.14 30.01 12.56
N GLY A 349 -13.95 29.92 13.63
CA GLY A 349 -15.22 29.18 13.65
C GLY A 349 -16.24 29.67 12.62
N ALA A 350 -16.23 30.99 12.32
CA ALA A 350 -17.12 31.64 11.35
C ALA A 350 -16.52 31.71 9.92
N CYS A 351 -15.40 31.07 9.66
CA CYS A 351 -14.73 31.09 8.34
C CYS A 351 -14.95 29.80 7.58
N ASP A 352 -14.99 29.88 6.27
CA ASP A 352 -14.78 28.72 5.40
C ASP A 352 -13.34 28.26 5.50
N VAL A 353 -13.12 26.96 5.57
CA VAL A 353 -11.78 26.36 5.70
C VAL A 353 -11.61 25.24 4.69
N PHE A 354 -10.56 25.38 3.89
CA PHE A 354 -10.16 24.39 2.91
C PHE A 354 -8.73 23.96 3.21
N VAL A 355 -8.49 22.64 3.25
CA VAL A 355 -7.16 22.07 3.46
C VAL A 355 -6.86 21.07 2.35
N LYS A 356 -5.68 21.20 1.74
CA LYS A 356 -5.20 20.34 0.69
C LYS A 356 -3.74 19.96 0.95
N VAL A 357 -3.35 18.74 0.54
CA VAL A 357 -1.96 18.31 0.49
C VAL A 357 -1.52 18.27 -0.97
N ALA A 358 -0.39 18.88 -1.28
CA ALA A 358 0.19 18.84 -2.63
C ALA A 358 0.48 17.39 -3.06
N GLY A 359 0.26 17.08 -4.34
CA GLY A 359 0.42 15.72 -4.86
C GLY A 359 -0.73 14.76 -4.55
N GLY A 360 -1.79 15.21 -3.84
CA GLY A 360 -2.98 14.41 -3.57
C GLY A 360 -2.77 13.25 -2.59
N ILE A 361 -1.70 13.30 -1.79
CA ILE A 361 -1.42 12.30 -0.75
C ILE A 361 -2.37 12.50 0.42
N ARG A 362 -2.93 11.41 0.92
CA ARG A 362 -3.73 11.41 2.14
C ARG A 362 -2.82 11.32 3.37
N ILE A 363 -3.04 12.20 4.35
CA ILE A 363 -2.30 12.21 5.61
C ILE A 363 -3.22 11.73 6.74
N ASP A 364 -2.97 10.52 7.22
CA ASP A 364 -3.68 9.95 8.38
C ASP A 364 -2.85 10.06 9.68
N GLU A 365 -1.56 10.42 9.57
CA GLU A 365 -0.63 10.46 10.69
C GLU A 365 -0.85 11.68 11.62
N PRO A 366 -0.98 11.48 12.98
CA PRO A 366 -1.15 12.57 13.94
C PRO A 366 0.00 13.59 13.97
N ALA A 367 1.20 13.21 13.56
CA ALA A 367 2.35 14.12 13.49
C ALA A 367 2.13 15.34 12.59
N ALA A 368 1.17 15.30 11.67
CA ALA A 368 0.82 16.41 10.79
C ALA A 368 -0.09 17.47 11.44
N ASP A 369 -0.72 17.19 12.59
CA ASP A 369 -1.68 18.10 13.23
C ASP A 369 -1.14 19.49 13.43
N LEU A 370 0.09 19.58 13.96
CA LEU A 370 0.72 20.86 14.23
C LEU A 370 0.94 21.67 12.94
N GLY A 371 1.38 21.02 11.86
CA GLY A 371 1.52 21.67 10.55
C GLY A 371 0.20 22.16 9.99
N ILE A 372 -0.87 21.34 10.08
CA ILE A 372 -2.22 21.72 9.66
C ILE A 372 -2.72 22.93 10.44
N CYS A 373 -2.54 22.93 11.76
CA CYS A 373 -2.90 24.08 12.62
C CYS A 373 -2.12 25.34 12.24
N VAL A 374 -0.82 25.22 11.99
CA VAL A 374 0.05 26.34 11.59
C VAL A 374 -0.35 26.88 10.23
N ALA A 375 -0.66 26.01 9.25
CA ALA A 375 -1.14 26.43 7.93
C ALA A 375 -2.46 27.22 8.03
N MET A 376 -3.43 26.71 8.79
CA MET A 376 -4.71 27.38 9.01
C MET A 376 -4.54 28.74 9.70
N ALA A 377 -3.72 28.81 10.74
CA ALA A 377 -3.44 30.06 11.46
C ALA A 377 -2.70 31.09 10.60
N SER A 378 -1.75 30.63 9.77
CA SER A 378 -1.02 31.47 8.81
C SER A 378 -1.98 32.07 7.77
N SER A 379 -2.86 31.24 7.18
CA SER A 379 -3.88 31.70 6.22
C SER A 379 -4.86 32.68 6.87
N PHE A 380 -5.38 32.39 8.07
CA PHE A 380 -6.29 33.26 8.79
C PHE A 380 -5.68 34.63 9.09
N ALA A 381 -4.40 34.66 9.50
CA ALA A 381 -3.67 35.90 9.80
C ALA A 381 -3.10 36.58 8.55
N ASN A 382 -3.19 35.96 7.38
CA ASN A 382 -2.55 36.36 6.11
C ASN A 382 -1.06 36.68 6.31
N ARG A 383 -0.34 35.79 7.02
CA ARG A 383 1.09 35.95 7.36
C ARG A 383 1.90 34.78 6.86
N ARG A 384 3.01 35.09 6.17
CA ARG A 384 3.97 34.09 5.74
C ARG A 384 4.65 33.43 6.93
N LEU A 385 5.03 32.18 6.74
CA LEU A 385 5.78 31.39 7.70
C LEU A 385 7.28 31.67 7.56
N ARG A 386 8.06 31.28 8.56
CA ARG A 386 9.53 31.32 8.49
C ARG A 386 10.00 30.52 7.30
N PRO A 387 10.84 31.06 6.41
CA PRO A 387 11.37 30.34 5.25
C PRO A 387 12.11 29.05 5.64
N GLN A 388 12.15 28.07 4.77
CA GLN A 388 12.86 26.80 4.95
C GLN A 388 12.62 26.13 6.30
N THR A 389 11.38 26.20 6.79
CA THR A 389 10.94 25.63 8.05
C THR A 389 9.99 24.48 7.82
N ILE A 390 10.22 23.37 8.53
CA ILE A 390 9.27 22.28 8.64
C ILE A 390 8.55 22.34 9.99
N VAL A 391 7.32 21.82 10.05
CA VAL A 391 6.52 21.79 11.28
C VAL A 391 5.91 20.40 11.42
N PHE A 392 6.05 19.79 12.61
CA PHE A 392 5.40 18.54 12.92
C PHE A 392 5.17 18.35 14.42
N GLY A 393 4.13 17.60 14.77
CA GLY A 393 3.75 17.27 16.13
C GLY A 393 2.27 16.89 16.20
N GLU A 394 1.89 16.06 17.15
CA GLU A 394 0.48 15.78 17.46
C GLU A 394 -0.08 16.92 18.32
N VAL A 395 -1.33 17.31 18.08
CA VAL A 395 -2.00 18.36 18.85
C VAL A 395 -3.11 17.76 19.72
N GLY A 396 -2.96 17.87 21.04
CA GLY A 396 -3.97 17.47 22.00
C GLY A 396 -5.15 18.47 22.10
N LEU A 397 -6.31 18.03 22.59
CA LEU A 397 -7.50 18.87 22.77
C LEU A 397 -7.29 20.00 23.78
N SER A 398 -6.31 19.89 24.67
CA SER A 398 -5.86 20.96 25.58
C SER A 398 -4.97 22.00 24.91
N GLY A 399 -4.57 21.80 23.64
CA GLY A 399 -3.66 22.67 22.92
C GLY A 399 -2.18 22.32 23.18
N ASP A 400 -1.90 21.23 23.89
CA ASP A 400 -0.58 20.67 24.12
C ASP A 400 -0.01 20.07 22.83
N VAL A 401 1.31 20.21 22.64
CA VAL A 401 2.05 19.61 21.50
C VAL A 401 2.77 18.38 21.99
N ARG A 402 2.35 17.22 21.46
CA ARG A 402 2.80 15.89 21.88
C ARG A 402 3.89 15.33 21.00
N ALA A 403 4.78 14.58 21.64
CA ALA A 403 5.88 13.89 20.96
C ALA A 403 5.38 12.87 19.94
N VAL A 404 6.11 12.77 18.84
CA VAL A 404 5.84 11.85 17.74
C VAL A 404 7.00 10.90 17.50
N SER A 405 6.71 9.77 16.87
CA SER A 405 7.71 8.78 16.49
C SER A 405 8.62 9.26 15.36
N GLN A 406 9.78 8.64 15.21
CA GLN A 406 10.73 8.86 14.12
C GLN A 406 11.13 10.33 13.89
N ALA A 407 11.13 11.16 14.93
CA ALA A 407 11.43 12.59 14.82
C ALA A 407 12.83 12.85 14.20
N GLU A 408 13.83 12.03 14.51
CA GLU A 408 15.15 12.12 13.91
C GLU A 408 15.14 11.88 12.40
N GLY A 409 14.45 10.83 11.93
CA GLY A 409 14.33 10.51 10.50
C GLY A 409 13.67 11.66 9.73
N ARG A 410 12.63 12.27 10.29
CA ARG A 410 11.95 13.45 9.72
C ARG A 410 12.89 14.64 9.56
N LEU A 411 13.69 14.92 10.58
CA LEU A 411 14.65 16.03 10.56
C LEU A 411 15.80 15.76 9.59
N ARG A 412 16.31 14.53 9.52
CA ARG A 412 17.36 14.15 8.57
C ARG A 412 16.89 14.31 7.12
N GLU A 413 15.68 13.88 6.81
CA GLU A 413 15.10 14.05 5.47
C GLU A 413 14.92 15.53 5.12
N ALA A 414 14.46 16.35 6.07
CA ALA A 414 14.34 17.79 5.88
C ALA A 414 15.71 18.45 5.67
N ALA A 415 16.72 18.08 6.47
CA ALA A 415 18.07 18.60 6.31
C ALA A 415 18.67 18.23 4.94
N ARG A 416 18.46 17.01 4.47
CA ARG A 416 18.86 16.53 3.13
C ARG A 416 18.30 17.41 2.01
N LEU A 417 17.06 17.91 2.19
CA LEU A 417 16.35 18.75 1.21
C LEU A 417 16.59 20.26 1.43
N GLY A 418 17.52 20.64 2.32
CA GLY A 418 17.94 22.03 2.51
C GLY A 418 17.07 22.85 3.46
N PHE A 419 16.21 22.23 4.26
CA PHE A 419 15.51 22.93 5.33
C PHE A 419 16.46 23.25 6.47
N THR A 420 16.37 24.49 6.95
CA THR A 420 17.31 25.05 7.95
C THR A 420 16.70 25.20 9.34
N SER A 421 15.38 25.03 9.47
CA SER A 421 14.71 25.11 10.75
C SER A 421 13.54 24.15 10.87
N ALA A 422 13.20 23.78 12.11
CA ALA A 422 12.09 22.92 12.43
C ALA A 422 11.38 23.35 13.71
N VAL A 423 10.02 23.35 13.69
CA VAL A 423 9.18 23.48 14.87
C VAL A 423 8.64 22.09 15.20
N LEU A 424 8.92 21.61 16.40
CA LEU A 424 8.64 20.23 16.80
C LEU A 424 8.23 20.18 18.28
N PRO A 425 7.67 19.06 18.76
CA PRO A 425 7.31 18.89 20.16
C PRO A 425 8.53 19.08 21.09
N ARG A 426 8.33 19.77 22.22
CA ARG A 426 9.40 20.02 23.20
C ARG A 426 10.12 18.74 23.65
N LYS A 427 9.35 17.67 23.86
CA LYS A 427 9.93 16.38 24.27
C LYS A 427 10.84 15.79 23.19
N ASN A 428 10.49 15.86 21.90
CA ASN A 428 11.36 15.43 20.82
C ASN A 428 12.58 16.35 20.70
N TYR A 429 12.41 17.67 20.88
CA TYR A 429 13.53 18.62 20.89
C TYR A 429 14.55 18.28 21.99
N GLU A 430 14.11 17.99 23.21
CA GLU A 430 15.01 17.62 24.31
C GLU A 430 15.82 16.36 24.05
N GLN A 431 15.23 15.41 23.34
CA GLN A 431 15.89 14.17 22.92
C GLN A 431 16.95 14.40 21.82
N LEU A 432 16.73 15.36 20.92
CA LEU A 432 17.50 15.54 19.69
C LEU A 432 18.43 16.76 19.69
N LYS A 433 18.40 17.63 20.69
CA LYS A 433 19.18 18.88 20.77
C LYS A 433 20.68 18.71 20.83
N GLY A 434 21.23 17.52 20.75
CA GLY A 434 22.68 17.24 20.75
C GLY A 434 23.14 16.40 19.57
N GLU A 435 22.22 16.05 18.67
CA GLU A 435 22.51 15.16 17.54
C GLU A 435 23.41 15.84 16.49
N LYS A 436 24.61 15.27 16.28
CA LYS A 436 25.59 15.78 15.29
C LYS A 436 25.05 15.78 13.86
N ALA A 437 24.18 14.84 13.53
CA ALA A 437 23.56 14.72 12.21
C ALA A 437 22.61 15.88 11.84
N LEU A 438 22.21 16.69 12.83
CA LEU A 438 21.32 17.86 12.66
C LEU A 438 22.09 19.18 12.78
N THR A 439 23.41 19.13 12.74
CA THR A 439 24.28 20.33 12.79
C THR A 439 23.95 21.26 11.62
N GLY A 440 23.50 22.46 11.91
CA GLY A 440 23.08 23.46 10.90
C GLY A 440 21.56 23.66 10.82
N MET A 441 20.73 22.78 11.43
CA MET A 441 19.30 22.99 11.52
C MET A 441 18.92 23.59 12.87
N LYS A 442 18.17 24.70 12.86
CA LYS A 442 17.68 25.34 14.06
C LYS A 442 16.38 24.70 14.53
N LEU A 443 16.40 24.07 15.71
CA LEU A 443 15.25 23.38 16.27
C LEU A 443 14.52 24.28 17.27
N TYR A 444 13.18 24.32 17.19
CA TYR A 444 12.29 25.05 18.10
C TYR A 444 11.33 24.05 18.77
N GLY A 445 11.57 23.79 20.06
CA GLY A 445 10.74 22.87 20.85
C GLY A 445 9.52 23.58 21.43
N ALA A 446 8.33 23.24 20.95
CA ALA A 446 7.05 23.79 21.43
C ALA A 446 6.36 22.85 22.41
N GLY A 447 5.89 23.38 23.52
CA GLY A 447 5.07 22.66 24.50
C GLY A 447 3.58 22.77 24.23
N ASP A 448 3.17 23.88 23.61
CA ASP A 448 1.79 24.14 23.23
C ASP A 448 1.68 24.81 21.85
N LEU A 449 0.45 24.89 21.35
CA LEU A 449 0.16 25.42 20.03
C LEU A 449 0.49 26.92 19.91
N THR A 450 0.37 27.71 20.97
CA THR A 450 0.69 29.14 20.97
C THR A 450 2.19 29.36 20.78
N GLU A 451 3.03 28.58 21.49
CA GLU A 451 4.48 28.60 21.28
C GLU A 451 4.87 28.20 19.86
N ALA A 452 4.25 27.13 19.35
CA ALA A 452 4.52 26.64 17.99
C ALA A 452 4.21 27.71 16.94
N LEU A 453 3.07 28.38 17.04
CA LEU A 453 2.69 29.46 16.14
C LEU A 453 3.67 30.64 16.22
N ARG A 454 4.12 31.02 17.43
CA ARG A 454 5.13 32.09 17.61
C ARG A 454 6.47 31.73 16.95
N TYR A 455 6.89 30.45 17.00
CA TYR A 455 8.13 30.01 16.36
C TYR A 455 8.00 29.94 14.83
N ALA A 456 6.86 29.48 14.34
CA ALA A 456 6.60 29.35 12.91
C ALA A 456 6.34 30.71 12.23
N MET A 457 5.67 31.65 12.94
CA MET A 457 5.32 32.99 12.47
C MET A 457 5.96 34.04 13.40
N PRO A 458 7.27 34.26 13.37
CA PRO A 458 7.89 35.27 14.22
C PRO A 458 7.32 36.66 13.88
N ARG A 459 7.18 37.50 14.88
CA ARG A 459 6.90 38.94 14.68
C ARG A 459 8.12 39.53 13.97
N GLU A 460 7.90 40.34 12.93
CA GLU A 460 8.92 41.17 12.33
C GLU A 460 9.47 42.17 13.32
#